data_854b2fab287faf8f4c4c303f3224f3c8
#
_entry.id   854b2fab287faf8f4c4c303f3224f3c8
#
_cell.length_a   1.000
_cell.length_b   1.000
_cell.length_c   1.000
_cell.angle_alpha   90.00
_cell.angle_beta   90.00
_cell.angle_gamma   90.00
#
_symmetry.space_group_name_H-M   'P 1'
#
loop_
_entity.id
_entity.type
_entity.pdbx_description
1 polymer ?
#
loop_
_entity_poly.entity_id
_entity_poly.type
_entity_poly.pdbx_seq_one_letter_code
_entity_poly.pdbx_strand_id
1 'polypeptide(L)'
;MSFTGHILKQACSDGSYTFRAGMYVQPGGHSFPPHPEKLLEGGRILKNSRSVVSGFDPHEHFFVKQYRKNGLLRTLKRALLYPRSFRCLAAALRLRQLGIQTPEVLLASRYCLITEILHDVRFLPECPETAVAALPLLVKLHDGGIRHGDFNLRNLYLTADGAIGVIDLDGSRLYPGAVPERIRFLELARLVSSYLKCISYDSDEVPRITADFAADYCRRTHFDFYGPKLLARVMDLAARR
;
A
#
# COMPACT_ATOMS: atom_id res chain seq x y z
N MET A 1 16.49 13.63 -9.96
CA MET A 1 15.85 13.36 -8.65
C MET A 1 14.69 12.41 -8.89
N SER A 2 14.48 11.37 -8.06
CA SER A 2 13.34 10.45 -8.24
C SER A 2 12.02 11.16 -7.88
N PHE A 3 10.89 10.67 -8.41
CA PHE A 3 9.57 11.24 -8.10
C PHE A 3 9.24 11.14 -6.59
N THR A 4 9.62 10.03 -5.94
CA THR A 4 9.57 9.89 -4.47
C THR A 4 10.32 11.02 -3.76
N GLY A 5 11.53 11.34 -4.20
CA GLY A 5 12.32 12.43 -3.61
C GLY A 5 11.71 13.81 -3.83
N HIS A 6 11.03 14.02 -4.95
CA HIS A 6 10.31 15.27 -5.21
C HIS A 6 9.17 15.47 -4.21
N ILE A 7 8.33 14.45 -4.00
CA ILE A 7 7.21 14.49 -3.03
C ILE A 7 7.72 14.75 -1.60
N LEU A 8 8.78 14.06 -1.18
CA LEU A 8 9.35 14.25 0.17
C LEU A 8 9.94 15.63 0.35
N LYS A 9 10.58 16.18 -0.68
CA LYS A 9 11.10 17.56 -0.65
C LYS A 9 9.98 18.57 -0.56
N GLN A 10 8.90 18.37 -1.31
CA GLN A 10 7.71 19.23 -1.25
C GLN A 10 7.11 19.23 0.16
N ALA A 11 6.94 18.06 0.79
CA ALA A 11 6.43 17.94 2.15
C ALA A 11 7.28 18.67 3.21
N CYS A 12 8.59 18.76 2.99
CA CYS A 12 9.44 19.60 3.85
C CYS A 12 9.29 21.11 3.53
N SER A 13 9.08 21.46 2.26
CA SER A 13 8.96 22.87 1.85
C SER A 13 7.64 23.49 2.27
N ASP A 14 6.54 22.73 2.29
CA ASP A 14 5.23 23.19 2.73
C ASP A 14 4.99 23.05 4.25
N GLY A 15 6.00 22.55 4.98
CA GLY A 15 5.95 22.39 6.43
C GLY A 15 5.18 21.17 6.92
N SER A 16 4.65 20.32 6.04
CA SER A 16 3.94 19.11 6.43
C SER A 16 4.84 18.10 7.15
N TYR A 17 6.14 18.13 6.85
CA TYR A 17 7.15 17.31 7.53
C TYR A 17 8.44 18.09 7.75
N THR A 18 9.16 17.70 8.81
CA THR A 18 10.52 18.18 9.08
C THR A 18 11.50 17.03 8.86
N PHE A 19 12.57 17.24 8.11
CA PHE A 19 13.65 16.25 8.00
C PHE A 19 14.81 16.62 8.93
N ARG A 20 15.02 15.79 9.96
CA ARG A 20 16.12 15.98 10.95
C ARG A 20 16.67 14.62 11.39
N ALA A 21 17.96 14.55 11.65
CA ALA A 21 18.64 13.34 12.13
C ALA A 21 18.32 12.07 11.29
N GLY A 22 18.11 12.22 9.97
CA GLY A 22 17.78 11.11 9.08
C GLY A 22 16.33 10.61 9.15
N MET A 23 15.42 11.39 9.73
CA MET A 23 14.01 11.08 9.92
C MET A 23 13.11 12.18 9.36
N TYR A 24 12.02 11.81 8.71
CA TYR A 24 10.87 12.67 8.45
C TYR A 24 9.94 12.58 9.64
N VAL A 25 9.61 13.70 10.25
CA VAL A 25 8.72 13.81 11.41
C VAL A 25 7.63 14.82 11.07
N GLN A 26 6.38 14.44 11.31
CA GLN A 26 5.26 15.34 11.19
C GLN A 26 5.31 16.37 12.33
N PRO A 27 5.20 17.69 12.05
CA PRO A 27 5.04 18.70 13.09
C PRO A 27 3.68 18.53 13.80
N GLY A 28 3.62 18.65 15.11
CA GLY A 28 2.31 18.65 15.77
C GLY A 28 2.20 17.75 17.01
N GLY A 29 3.14 17.83 17.94
CA GLY A 29 2.89 17.37 19.32
C GLY A 29 3.37 15.99 19.70
N HIS A 30 3.81 15.14 18.76
CA HIS A 30 4.41 13.87 19.11
C HIS A 30 5.91 13.99 19.28
N SER A 31 6.40 13.62 20.47
CA SER A 31 7.84 13.49 20.73
C SER A 31 8.24 12.02 20.55
N PHE A 32 9.14 11.77 19.63
CA PHE A 32 9.65 10.42 19.38
C PHE A 32 11.08 10.29 19.90
N PRO A 33 11.43 9.12 20.48
CA PRO A 33 12.79 8.87 20.94
C PRO A 33 13.78 8.83 19.78
N PRO A 34 15.10 9.04 20.04
CA PRO A 34 16.15 8.93 19.03
C PRO A 34 16.19 7.57 18.32
N HIS A 35 15.69 6.54 18.98
CA HIS A 35 15.55 5.16 18.48
C HIS A 35 14.06 4.75 18.43
N PRO A 36 13.29 5.25 17.46
CA PRO A 36 11.84 5.05 17.40
C PRO A 36 11.45 3.57 17.23
N GLU A 37 12.34 2.73 16.73
CA GLU A 37 12.13 1.28 16.65
C GLU A 37 11.93 0.62 18.02
N LYS A 38 12.44 1.20 19.09
CA LYS A 38 12.26 0.71 20.47
C LYS A 38 10.84 0.87 21.00
N LEU A 39 9.99 1.64 20.33
CA LEU A 39 8.57 1.77 20.69
C LEU A 39 7.81 0.44 20.61
N LEU A 40 8.34 -0.58 19.94
CA LEU A 40 7.76 -1.93 19.94
C LEU A 40 8.15 -2.76 21.17
N GLU A 41 9.12 -2.32 21.97
CA GLU A 41 9.54 -3.03 23.19
C GLU A 41 8.41 -3.00 24.22
N GLY A 42 7.92 -4.18 24.62
CA GLY A 42 6.76 -4.32 25.51
C GLY A 42 5.39 -4.14 24.86
N GLY A 43 5.34 -3.81 23.59
CA GLY A 43 4.11 -3.63 22.83
C GLY A 43 3.51 -4.92 22.27
N ARG A 44 2.32 -4.83 21.67
CA ARG A 44 1.61 -5.96 21.07
C ARG A 44 2.07 -6.21 19.64
N ILE A 45 2.81 -7.28 19.41
CA ILE A 45 3.33 -7.65 18.09
C ILE A 45 2.25 -8.36 17.28
N LEU A 46 1.95 -7.84 16.09
CA LEU A 46 1.02 -8.43 15.12
C LEU A 46 1.74 -9.28 14.08
N LYS A 47 2.94 -8.86 13.66
CA LYS A 47 3.73 -9.56 12.65
C LYS A 47 5.20 -9.57 13.04
N ASN A 48 5.81 -10.75 12.97
CA ASN A 48 7.24 -10.93 13.18
C ASN A 48 7.81 -11.78 12.07
N SER A 49 8.39 -11.15 11.05
CA SER A 49 8.94 -11.81 9.87
C SER A 49 10.45 -11.52 9.74
N ARG A 50 11.10 -12.20 8.80
CA ARG A 50 12.53 -11.96 8.50
C ARG A 50 12.83 -10.52 8.03
N SER A 51 11.83 -9.78 7.54
CA SER A 51 12.03 -8.46 6.93
C SER A 51 11.41 -7.31 7.70
N VAL A 52 10.39 -7.58 8.52
CA VAL A 52 9.63 -6.57 9.27
C VAL A 52 9.08 -7.16 10.56
N VAL A 53 9.14 -6.37 11.62
CA VAL A 53 8.34 -6.54 12.83
C VAL A 53 7.34 -5.41 12.84
N SER A 54 6.09 -5.68 13.12
CA SER A 54 5.06 -4.64 13.25
C SER A 54 4.06 -4.96 14.34
N GLY A 55 3.53 -3.93 14.96
CA GLY A 55 2.58 -4.02 16.05
C GLY A 55 2.26 -2.66 16.62
N PHE A 56 1.68 -2.65 17.79
CA PHE A 56 1.35 -1.46 18.54
C PHE A 56 2.39 -1.19 19.62
N ASP A 57 2.62 0.07 19.95
CA ASP A 57 3.39 0.44 21.13
C ASP A 57 2.67 -0.02 22.42
N PRO A 58 3.34 -0.02 23.59
CA PRO A 58 2.75 -0.55 24.83
C PRO A 58 1.45 0.13 25.27
N HIS A 59 1.24 1.37 24.87
CA HIS A 59 0.03 2.15 25.20
C HIS A 59 -1.00 2.18 24.06
N GLU A 60 -0.71 1.47 22.96
CA GLU A 60 -1.54 1.44 21.77
C GLU A 60 -1.88 2.84 21.21
N HIS A 61 -0.93 3.78 21.29
CA HIS A 61 -1.06 5.11 20.68
C HIS A 61 -0.63 5.12 19.22
N PHE A 62 0.29 4.21 18.85
CA PHE A 62 0.91 4.18 17.53
C PHE A 62 0.97 2.77 16.96
N PHE A 63 0.84 2.68 15.63
CA PHE A 63 1.22 1.49 14.92
C PHE A 63 2.65 1.65 14.39
N VAL A 64 3.53 0.71 14.72
CA VAL A 64 4.97 0.77 14.45
C VAL A 64 5.38 -0.37 13.54
N LYS A 65 6.12 -0.05 12.47
CA LYS A 65 6.79 -1.03 11.61
C LYS A 65 8.31 -0.84 11.72
N GLN A 66 9.00 -1.86 12.21
CA GLN A 66 10.46 -1.93 12.23
C GLN A 66 10.97 -2.78 11.06
N TYR A 67 11.79 -2.20 10.21
CA TYR A 67 12.39 -2.88 9.05
C TYR A 67 13.75 -3.44 9.41
N ARG A 68 13.89 -4.77 9.36
CA ARG A 68 15.14 -5.45 9.71
C ARG A 68 16.22 -5.27 8.64
N LYS A 69 17.47 -5.18 9.08
CA LYS A 69 18.65 -5.19 8.20
C LYS A 69 18.84 -6.62 7.68
N ASN A 70 18.64 -6.86 6.40
CA ASN A 70 18.80 -8.16 5.78
C ASN A 70 19.95 -8.15 4.79
N GLY A 71 21.09 -8.81 5.12
CA GLY A 71 22.19 -9.17 4.23
C GLY A 71 22.86 -8.05 3.41
N LEU A 72 24.16 -8.20 3.13
CA LEU A 72 25.00 -7.19 2.45
C LEU A 72 24.50 -6.81 1.03
N LEU A 73 24.12 -7.80 0.22
CA LEU A 73 23.66 -7.58 -1.17
C LEU A 73 22.32 -6.81 -1.25
N ARG A 74 21.40 -7.03 -0.28
CA ARG A 74 20.16 -6.26 -0.19
C ARG A 74 20.40 -4.86 0.33
N THR A 75 21.40 -4.68 1.17
CA THR A 75 21.82 -3.36 1.69
C THR A 75 22.37 -2.49 0.57
N LEU A 76 23.18 -3.06 -0.34
CA LEU A 76 23.73 -2.34 -1.50
C LEU A 76 22.63 -1.91 -2.50
N LYS A 77 21.69 -2.80 -2.84
CA LYS A 77 20.53 -2.45 -3.67
C LYS A 77 19.62 -1.41 -2.99
N ARG A 78 19.54 -1.41 -1.66
CA ARG A 78 18.75 -0.42 -0.88
C ARG A 78 19.48 0.91 -0.70
N ALA A 79 20.80 0.95 -0.82
CA ALA A 79 21.55 2.20 -0.79
C ALA A 79 21.26 3.09 -2.01
N LEU A 80 20.88 2.46 -3.15
CA LEU A 80 20.50 3.16 -4.39
C LEU A 80 19.00 3.52 -4.44
N LEU A 81 18.19 2.97 -3.54
CA LEU A 81 16.74 3.20 -3.50
C LEU A 81 16.37 3.87 -2.17
N TYR A 82 15.36 4.74 -2.21
CA TYR A 82 14.80 5.29 -0.98
C TYR A 82 14.41 4.17 0.00
N PRO A 83 14.66 4.34 1.32
CA PRO A 83 14.19 3.43 2.35
C PRO A 83 12.70 3.10 2.19
N ARG A 84 12.30 1.90 2.61
CA ARG A 84 10.92 1.45 2.48
C ARG A 84 9.94 2.40 3.19
N SER A 85 10.27 2.82 4.41
CA SER A 85 9.52 3.82 5.19
C SER A 85 9.34 5.14 4.46
N PHE A 86 10.39 5.66 3.80
CA PHE A 86 10.31 6.90 3.03
C PHE A 86 9.43 6.75 1.78
N ARG A 87 9.42 5.56 1.17
CA ARG A 87 8.50 5.27 0.07
C ARG A 87 7.05 5.17 0.54
N CYS A 88 6.82 4.57 1.73
CA CYS A 88 5.50 4.55 2.36
C CYS A 88 5.01 5.97 2.67
N LEU A 89 5.85 6.82 3.26
CA LEU A 89 5.51 8.23 3.50
C LEU A 89 5.14 8.95 2.20
N ALA A 90 5.98 8.85 1.16
CA ALA A 90 5.70 9.50 -0.11
C ALA A 90 4.39 8.97 -0.76
N ALA A 91 4.10 7.67 -0.62
CA ALA A 91 2.87 7.08 -1.09
C ALA A 91 1.66 7.58 -0.30
N ALA A 92 1.76 7.67 1.03
CA ALA A 92 0.70 8.21 1.88
C ALA A 92 0.40 9.68 1.54
N LEU A 93 1.43 10.51 1.34
CA LEU A 93 1.27 11.89 0.90
C LEU A 93 0.58 11.98 -0.47
N ARG A 94 0.95 11.11 -1.41
CA ARG A 94 0.32 11.08 -2.72
C ARG A 94 -1.13 10.61 -2.66
N LEU A 95 -1.45 9.62 -1.82
CA LEU A 95 -2.82 9.18 -1.57
C LEU A 95 -3.69 10.33 -1.04
N ARG A 96 -3.17 11.08 -0.06
CA ARG A 96 -3.85 12.26 0.50
C ARG A 96 -4.16 13.31 -0.58
N GLN A 97 -3.20 13.60 -1.48
CA GLN A 97 -3.43 14.51 -2.61
C GLN A 97 -4.54 14.04 -3.56
N LEU A 98 -4.74 12.74 -3.66
CA LEU A 98 -5.82 12.14 -4.44
C LEU A 98 -7.14 12.01 -3.67
N GLY A 99 -7.20 12.43 -2.41
CA GLY A 99 -8.36 12.22 -1.54
C GLY A 99 -8.64 10.72 -1.29
N ILE A 100 -7.59 9.91 -1.15
CA ILE A 100 -7.68 8.50 -0.77
C ILE A 100 -7.16 8.37 0.65
N GLN A 101 -7.98 7.78 1.52
CA GLN A 101 -7.65 7.61 2.94
C GLN A 101 -6.59 6.52 3.15
N THR A 102 -5.66 6.80 4.03
CA THR A 102 -4.64 5.86 4.53
C THR A 102 -4.16 6.35 5.90
N PRO A 103 -3.66 5.48 6.79
CA PRO A 103 -3.12 5.93 8.08
C PRO A 103 -2.09 7.03 7.89
N GLU A 104 -2.18 8.05 8.71
CA GLU A 104 -1.22 9.16 8.67
C GLU A 104 0.15 8.69 9.15
N VAL A 105 1.19 9.05 8.42
CA VAL A 105 2.57 8.73 8.81
C VAL A 105 3.07 9.83 9.73
N LEU A 106 3.32 9.49 10.97
CA LEU A 106 3.81 10.42 11.98
C LEU A 106 5.34 10.54 11.97
N LEU A 107 6.01 9.40 11.69
CA LEU A 107 7.46 9.34 11.57
C LEU A 107 7.89 8.31 10.52
N ALA A 108 8.87 8.68 9.71
CA ALA A 108 9.57 7.76 8.83
C ALA A 108 11.08 7.92 8.99
N SER A 109 11.75 6.89 9.49
CA SER A 109 13.21 6.77 9.54
C SER A 109 13.68 5.66 8.61
N ARG A 110 14.99 5.50 8.43
CA ARG A 110 15.53 4.45 7.55
C ARG A 110 15.02 3.03 7.86
N TYR A 111 14.73 2.75 9.14
CA TYR A 111 14.37 1.42 9.62
C TYR A 111 13.05 1.38 10.39
N CYS A 112 12.36 2.48 10.51
CA CYS A 112 11.12 2.56 11.25
C CYS A 112 10.09 3.42 10.51
N LEU A 113 8.83 2.99 10.57
CA LEU A 113 7.67 3.75 10.16
C LEU A 113 6.69 3.75 11.33
N ILE A 114 6.22 4.91 11.71
CA ILE A 114 5.19 5.07 12.73
C ILE A 114 4.00 5.74 12.09
N THR A 115 2.83 5.16 12.28
CA THR A 115 1.56 5.73 11.82
C THR A 115 0.60 5.89 12.99
N GLU A 116 -0.39 6.74 12.80
CA GLU A 116 -1.57 6.73 13.64
C GLU A 116 -2.25 5.36 13.63
N ILE A 117 -3.06 5.10 14.64
CA ILE A 117 -3.98 3.97 14.67
C ILE A 117 -5.29 4.44 14.07
N LEU A 118 -5.85 3.64 13.19
CA LEU A 118 -7.16 3.90 12.63
C LEU A 118 -8.23 3.58 13.68
N HIS A 119 -8.95 4.60 14.10
CA HIS A 119 -10.13 4.50 14.94
C HIS A 119 -11.39 4.58 14.07
N ASP A 120 -12.47 3.97 14.51
CA ASP A 120 -13.79 4.03 13.87
C ASP A 120 -13.81 3.57 12.40
N VAL A 121 -12.88 2.67 12.04
CA VAL A 121 -12.85 2.04 10.73
C VAL A 121 -13.29 0.59 10.79
N ARG A 122 -13.94 0.13 9.73
CA ARG A 122 -14.29 -1.27 9.57
C ARG A 122 -13.47 -1.87 8.43
N PHE A 123 -12.65 -2.87 8.72
CA PHE A 123 -12.01 -3.65 7.66
C PHE A 123 -13.09 -4.31 6.81
N LEU A 124 -12.92 -4.19 5.51
CA LEU A 124 -13.89 -4.73 4.56
C LEU A 124 -13.84 -6.27 4.58
N PRO A 125 -15.00 -6.93 4.51
CA PRO A 125 -15.02 -8.38 4.40
C PRO A 125 -14.37 -8.83 3.09
N GLU A 126 -13.74 -10.00 3.14
CA GLU A 126 -13.27 -10.66 1.92
C GLU A 126 -14.49 -11.31 1.22
N CYS A 127 -15.22 -10.51 0.45
CA CYS A 127 -16.40 -10.94 -0.29
C CYS A 127 -16.40 -10.39 -1.72
N PRO A 128 -17.22 -10.94 -2.62
CA PRO A 128 -17.28 -10.54 -4.02
C PRO A 128 -17.64 -9.06 -4.20
N GLU A 129 -18.59 -8.56 -3.41
CA GLU A 129 -19.08 -7.18 -3.47
C GLU A 129 -17.96 -6.18 -3.15
N THR A 130 -17.12 -6.52 -2.16
CA THR A 130 -15.94 -5.72 -1.81
C THR A 130 -14.94 -5.67 -2.96
N ALA A 131 -14.71 -6.79 -3.65
CA ALA A 131 -13.78 -6.82 -4.78
C ALA A 131 -14.27 -5.96 -5.95
N VAL A 132 -15.56 -5.98 -6.24
CA VAL A 132 -16.18 -5.12 -7.25
C VAL A 132 -16.11 -3.65 -6.83
N ALA A 133 -16.45 -3.34 -5.58
CA ALA A 133 -16.39 -1.97 -5.03
C ALA A 133 -14.97 -1.39 -4.98
N ALA A 134 -13.93 -2.24 -4.90
CA ALA A 134 -12.54 -1.82 -4.89
C ALA A 134 -11.98 -1.44 -6.28
N LEU A 135 -12.66 -1.83 -7.36
CA LEU A 135 -12.16 -1.59 -8.72
C LEU A 135 -12.00 -0.10 -9.06
N PRO A 136 -12.98 0.79 -8.77
CA PRO A 136 -12.82 2.23 -8.97
C PRO A 136 -11.64 2.82 -8.19
N LEU A 137 -11.41 2.33 -6.96
CA LEU A 137 -10.26 2.74 -6.16
C LEU A 137 -8.94 2.33 -6.82
N LEU A 138 -8.84 1.10 -7.34
CA LEU A 138 -7.66 0.64 -8.06
C LEU A 138 -7.39 1.50 -9.30
N VAL A 139 -8.43 1.87 -10.05
CA VAL A 139 -8.33 2.81 -11.18
C VAL A 139 -7.76 4.16 -10.71
N LYS A 140 -8.34 4.74 -9.66
CA LYS A 140 -7.90 6.03 -9.10
C LYS A 140 -6.44 6.01 -8.65
N LEU A 141 -6.00 4.92 -8.02
CA LEU A 141 -4.60 4.70 -7.66
C LEU A 141 -3.70 4.71 -8.90
N HIS A 142 -4.06 3.95 -9.92
CA HIS A 142 -3.27 3.80 -11.12
C HIS A 142 -3.18 5.10 -11.94
N ASP A 143 -4.27 5.82 -12.08
CA ASP A 143 -4.29 7.11 -12.78
C ASP A 143 -3.54 8.18 -12.00
N GLY A 144 -3.59 8.11 -10.67
CA GLY A 144 -2.80 8.95 -9.77
C GLY A 144 -1.32 8.61 -9.69
N GLY A 145 -0.84 7.61 -10.45
CA GLY A 145 0.56 7.21 -10.48
C GLY A 145 1.00 6.35 -9.29
N ILE A 146 0.07 5.71 -8.60
CA ILE A 146 0.35 4.86 -7.45
C ILE A 146 0.13 3.39 -7.82
N ARG A 147 1.21 2.61 -7.76
CA ARG A 147 1.13 1.17 -7.63
C ARG A 147 1.12 0.81 -6.15
N HIS A 148 0.12 0.09 -5.67
CA HIS A 148 0.06 -0.35 -4.27
C HIS A 148 1.08 -1.46 -3.97
N GLY A 149 1.23 -2.41 -4.87
CA GLY A 149 2.19 -3.51 -4.75
C GLY A 149 1.63 -4.77 -4.09
N ASP A 150 0.59 -4.62 -3.28
CA ASP A 150 -0.15 -5.72 -2.65
C ASP A 150 -1.63 -5.36 -2.50
N PHE A 151 -2.26 -4.96 -3.62
CA PHE A 151 -3.67 -4.59 -3.65
C PHE A 151 -4.55 -5.83 -3.53
N ASN A 152 -5.00 -6.11 -2.32
CA ASN A 152 -5.91 -7.19 -1.97
C ASN A 152 -6.95 -6.71 -0.93
N LEU A 153 -8.02 -7.47 -0.72
CA LEU A 153 -9.16 -7.05 0.10
C LEU A 153 -8.81 -6.84 1.58
N ARG A 154 -7.81 -7.56 2.11
CA ARG A 154 -7.36 -7.41 3.51
C ARG A 154 -6.67 -6.06 3.78
N ASN A 155 -6.23 -5.40 2.72
CA ASN A 155 -5.58 -4.10 2.82
C ASN A 155 -6.56 -2.94 2.57
N LEU A 156 -7.86 -3.20 2.62
CA LEU A 156 -8.92 -2.23 2.43
C LEU A 156 -9.77 -2.06 3.70
N TYR A 157 -10.18 -0.84 3.97
CA TYR A 157 -11.08 -0.53 5.07
C TYR A 157 -12.12 0.50 4.65
N LEU A 158 -13.25 0.50 5.32
CA LEU A 158 -14.30 1.49 5.17
C LEU A 158 -14.09 2.59 6.22
N THR A 159 -14.05 3.82 5.78
CA THR A 159 -14.00 4.99 6.65
C THR A 159 -15.38 5.33 7.20
N ALA A 160 -15.46 6.19 8.21
CA ALA A 160 -16.73 6.59 8.81
C ALA A 160 -17.66 7.30 7.80
N ASP A 161 -17.11 8.00 6.81
CA ASP A 161 -17.85 8.66 5.73
C ASP A 161 -18.20 7.73 4.55
N GLY A 162 -17.92 6.42 4.68
CA GLY A 162 -18.25 5.41 3.67
C GLY A 162 -17.26 5.30 2.50
N ALA A 163 -16.15 6.02 2.54
CA ALA A 163 -15.10 5.86 1.53
C ALA A 163 -14.25 4.61 1.78
N ILE A 164 -13.63 4.07 0.74
CA ILE A 164 -12.67 2.96 0.88
C ILE A 164 -11.26 3.52 1.00
N GLY A 165 -10.61 3.25 2.12
CA GLY A 165 -9.21 3.54 2.37
C GLY A 165 -8.30 2.32 2.17
N VAL A 166 -6.99 2.56 2.14
CA VAL A 166 -5.96 1.52 1.94
C VAL A 166 -4.92 1.54 3.05
N ILE A 167 -4.44 0.36 3.42
CA ILE A 167 -3.31 0.16 4.33
C ILE A 167 -2.18 -0.64 3.67
N ASP A 168 -1.07 -0.79 4.38
CA ASP A 168 0.12 -1.58 3.99
C ASP A 168 0.78 -1.14 2.68
N LEU A 169 1.29 0.08 2.68
CA LEU A 169 1.98 0.70 1.54
C LEU A 169 3.42 0.19 1.32
N ASP A 170 3.84 -0.89 1.99
CA ASP A 170 5.22 -1.42 1.94
C ASP A 170 5.67 -1.82 0.53
N GLY A 171 4.74 -2.28 -0.30
CA GLY A 171 4.95 -2.64 -1.70
C GLY A 171 4.81 -1.49 -2.68
N SER A 172 4.41 -0.31 -2.22
CA SER A 172 4.02 0.80 -3.09
C SER A 172 5.18 1.35 -3.92
N ARG A 173 4.83 1.85 -5.09
CA ARG A 173 5.74 2.55 -5.99
C ARG A 173 5.02 3.71 -6.66
N LEU A 174 5.70 4.85 -6.72
CA LEU A 174 5.18 6.07 -7.33
C LEU A 174 5.74 6.28 -8.74
N TYR A 175 4.90 6.79 -9.60
CA TYR A 175 5.21 7.17 -10.98
C TYR A 175 4.87 8.65 -11.18
N PRO A 176 5.65 9.40 -11.97
CA PRO A 176 5.38 10.82 -12.22
C PRO A 176 4.09 11.07 -13.01
N GLY A 177 3.63 10.08 -13.76
CA GLY A 177 2.33 10.04 -14.44
C GLY A 177 1.57 8.80 -14.03
N ALA A 178 0.57 8.43 -14.79
CA ALA A 178 -0.19 7.21 -14.58
C ALA A 178 0.70 5.94 -14.52
N VAL A 179 0.28 4.95 -13.75
CA VAL A 179 1.00 3.67 -13.66
C VAL A 179 1.07 3.02 -15.05
N PRO A 180 2.24 2.53 -15.48
CA PRO A 180 2.36 1.84 -16.77
C PRO A 180 1.43 0.64 -16.88
N GLU A 181 0.84 0.43 -18.06
CA GLU A 181 -0.15 -0.61 -18.35
C GLU A 181 0.29 -2.00 -17.86
N ARG A 182 1.52 -2.42 -18.20
CA ARG A 182 2.08 -3.71 -17.77
C ARG A 182 2.11 -3.92 -16.25
N ILE A 183 2.02 -2.85 -15.47
CA ILE A 183 1.98 -2.91 -14.01
C ILE A 183 0.54 -2.93 -13.53
N ARG A 184 -0.35 -2.18 -14.19
CA ARG A 184 -1.78 -2.12 -13.88
C ARG A 184 -2.42 -3.51 -13.94
N PHE A 185 -2.13 -4.28 -14.99
CA PHE A 185 -2.69 -5.62 -15.13
C PHE A 185 -2.25 -6.57 -14.00
N LEU A 186 -1.05 -6.40 -13.44
CA LEU A 186 -0.58 -7.22 -12.33
C LEU A 186 -1.38 -6.98 -11.04
N GLU A 187 -1.83 -5.75 -10.81
CA GLU A 187 -2.66 -5.43 -9.65
C GLU A 187 -4.14 -5.78 -9.90
N LEU A 188 -4.62 -5.59 -11.11
CA LEU A 188 -5.94 -6.09 -11.49
C LEU A 188 -6.03 -7.61 -11.32
N ALA A 189 -5.01 -8.36 -11.76
CA ALA A 189 -4.96 -9.82 -11.56
C ALA A 189 -5.02 -10.22 -10.08
N ARG A 190 -4.42 -9.44 -9.17
CA ARG A 190 -4.54 -9.68 -7.73
C ARG A 190 -5.95 -9.45 -7.22
N LEU A 191 -6.60 -8.37 -7.66
CA LEU A 191 -7.99 -8.08 -7.30
C LEU A 191 -8.91 -9.19 -7.76
N VAL A 192 -8.79 -9.63 -9.02
CA VAL A 192 -9.58 -10.77 -9.56
C VAL A 192 -9.30 -12.04 -8.78
N SER A 193 -8.02 -12.33 -8.48
CA SER A 193 -7.68 -13.48 -7.63
C SER A 193 -8.26 -13.38 -6.23
N SER A 194 -8.38 -12.19 -5.66
CA SER A 194 -9.06 -11.98 -4.37
C SER A 194 -10.55 -12.23 -4.48
N TYR A 195 -11.19 -11.79 -5.56
CA TYR A 195 -12.59 -12.10 -5.85
C TYR A 195 -12.84 -13.61 -5.94
N LEU A 196 -12.02 -14.32 -6.72
CA LEU A 196 -12.13 -15.78 -6.89
C LEU A 196 -11.96 -16.54 -5.58
N LYS A 197 -11.23 -16.03 -4.61
CA LYS A 197 -11.12 -16.63 -3.27
C LYS A 197 -12.38 -16.50 -2.43
N CYS A 198 -13.25 -15.59 -2.77
CA CYS A 198 -14.48 -15.30 -2.03
C CYS A 198 -15.69 -16.09 -2.54
N ILE A 199 -15.58 -16.76 -3.70
CA ILE A 199 -16.68 -17.48 -4.34
C ILE A 199 -16.30 -18.95 -4.57
N SER A 200 -17.32 -19.79 -4.70
CA SER A 200 -17.18 -21.10 -5.34
C SER A 200 -17.28 -20.89 -6.84
N TYR A 201 -16.35 -21.44 -7.61
CA TYR A 201 -16.31 -21.30 -9.06
C TYR A 201 -15.73 -22.56 -9.71
N ASP A 202 -16.18 -22.84 -10.91
CA ASP A 202 -15.58 -23.83 -11.79
C ASP A 202 -14.45 -23.20 -12.61
N SER A 203 -13.46 -24.03 -12.98
CA SER A 203 -12.29 -23.55 -13.75
C SER A 203 -12.70 -22.82 -15.03
N ASP A 204 -13.81 -23.24 -15.64
CA ASP A 204 -14.34 -22.69 -16.88
C ASP A 204 -14.97 -21.30 -16.72
N GLU A 205 -15.28 -20.89 -15.49
CA GLU A 205 -15.78 -19.54 -15.19
C GLU A 205 -14.67 -18.50 -15.05
N VAL A 206 -13.44 -18.92 -14.73
CA VAL A 206 -12.32 -18.01 -14.51
C VAL A 206 -12.05 -17.09 -15.71
N PRO A 207 -12.07 -17.56 -16.97
CA PRO A 207 -11.92 -16.69 -18.14
C PRO A 207 -12.99 -15.62 -18.22
N ARG A 208 -14.26 -15.96 -17.99
CA ARG A 208 -15.39 -15.03 -18.04
C ARG A 208 -15.25 -13.97 -16.93
N ILE A 209 -15.07 -14.39 -15.69
CA ILE A 209 -14.87 -13.47 -14.55
C ILE A 209 -13.70 -12.51 -14.80
N THR A 210 -12.57 -13.04 -15.30
CA THR A 210 -11.40 -12.23 -15.62
C THR A 210 -11.70 -11.19 -16.71
N ALA A 211 -12.46 -11.59 -17.75
CA ALA A 211 -12.87 -10.71 -18.85
C ALA A 211 -13.80 -9.60 -18.35
N ASP A 212 -14.77 -9.93 -17.47
CA ASP A 212 -15.70 -8.95 -16.90
C ASP A 212 -14.97 -7.86 -16.11
N PHE A 213 -14.02 -8.25 -15.24
CA PHE A 213 -13.17 -7.29 -14.51
C PHE A 213 -12.29 -6.46 -15.44
N ALA A 214 -11.71 -7.09 -16.46
CA ALA A 214 -10.89 -6.39 -17.46
C ALA A 214 -11.72 -5.37 -18.24
N ALA A 215 -12.91 -5.77 -18.71
CA ALA A 215 -13.81 -4.88 -19.44
C ALA A 215 -14.24 -3.68 -18.60
N ASP A 216 -14.59 -3.89 -17.32
CA ASP A 216 -14.96 -2.77 -16.45
C ASP A 216 -13.77 -1.85 -16.17
N TYR A 217 -12.58 -2.41 -15.93
CA TYR A 217 -11.36 -1.62 -15.76
C TYR A 217 -11.03 -0.82 -17.02
N CYS A 218 -11.10 -1.42 -18.22
CA CYS A 218 -10.83 -0.76 -19.49
C CYS A 218 -11.82 0.37 -19.77
N ARG A 219 -13.11 0.16 -19.52
CA ARG A 219 -14.13 1.24 -19.64
C ARG A 219 -13.80 2.46 -18.79
N ARG A 220 -13.18 2.27 -17.62
CA ARG A 220 -12.84 3.36 -16.69
C ARG A 220 -11.51 4.04 -17.01
N THR A 221 -10.60 3.38 -17.73
CA THR A 221 -9.22 3.85 -17.92
C THR A 221 -8.85 4.12 -19.36
N HIS A 222 -9.67 3.72 -20.33
CA HIS A 222 -9.37 3.74 -21.75
C HIS A 222 -8.12 2.92 -22.16
N PHE A 223 -7.77 1.91 -21.36
CA PHE A 223 -6.70 0.95 -21.67
C PHE A 223 -7.28 -0.37 -22.16
N ASP A 224 -6.66 -0.95 -23.18
CA ASP A 224 -6.95 -2.31 -23.63
C ASP A 224 -5.93 -3.27 -23.05
N PHE A 225 -6.39 -4.18 -22.18
CA PHE A 225 -5.54 -5.26 -21.70
C PHE A 225 -5.52 -6.43 -22.69
N TYR A 226 -4.32 -6.97 -22.89
CA TYR A 226 -4.19 -8.25 -23.57
C TYR A 226 -4.75 -9.37 -22.69
N GLY A 227 -6.00 -9.77 -22.94
CA GLY A 227 -6.79 -10.69 -22.15
C GLY A 227 -6.09 -12.00 -21.78
N PRO A 228 -5.43 -12.73 -22.73
CA PRO A 228 -4.71 -13.97 -22.43
C PRO A 228 -3.61 -13.84 -21.37
N LYS A 229 -2.86 -12.73 -21.36
CA LYS A 229 -1.83 -12.50 -20.33
C LYS A 229 -2.43 -12.23 -18.95
N LEU A 230 -3.54 -11.51 -18.90
CA LEU A 230 -4.25 -11.25 -17.65
C LEU A 230 -4.78 -12.56 -17.09
N LEU A 231 -5.46 -13.36 -17.90
CA LEU A 231 -6.01 -14.66 -17.53
C LEU A 231 -4.90 -15.60 -17.00
N ALA A 232 -3.80 -15.76 -17.72
CA ALA A 232 -2.68 -16.59 -17.28
C ALA A 232 -2.16 -16.16 -15.90
N ARG A 233 -2.10 -14.85 -15.64
CA ARG A 233 -1.66 -14.32 -14.33
C ARG A 233 -2.69 -14.55 -13.23
N VAL A 234 -3.98 -14.42 -13.52
CA VAL A 234 -5.06 -14.72 -12.57
C VAL A 234 -5.01 -16.20 -12.17
N MET A 235 -4.88 -17.10 -13.14
CA MET A 235 -4.78 -18.54 -12.90
C MET A 235 -3.54 -18.90 -12.05
N ASP A 236 -2.35 -18.34 -12.34
CA ASP A 236 -1.15 -18.51 -11.52
C ASP A 236 -1.36 -18.06 -10.06
N LEU A 237 -2.05 -16.95 -9.84
CA LEU A 237 -2.35 -16.45 -8.50
C LEU A 237 -3.42 -17.27 -7.78
N ALA A 238 -4.41 -17.77 -8.51
CA ALA A 238 -5.47 -18.61 -7.95
C ALA A 238 -4.94 -20.00 -7.54
N ALA A 239 -4.02 -20.57 -8.32
CA ALA A 239 -3.39 -21.86 -8.03
C ALA A 239 -2.46 -21.85 -6.79
N ARG A 240 -2.06 -20.69 -6.29
CA ARG A 240 -1.22 -20.52 -5.09
C ARG A 240 -2.02 -20.48 -3.78
N ARG A 241 -3.18 -21.10 -3.77
CA ARG A 241 -4.08 -21.22 -2.60
C ARG A 241 -3.46 -21.99 -1.45
#